data_13b858443d2676a1efd09772eb0b0130
#
_entry.id   13b858443d2676a1efd09772eb0b0130
#
_cell.length_a   1.000
_cell.length_b   1.000
_cell.length_c   1.000
_cell.angle_alpha   90.00
_cell.angle_beta   90.00
_cell.angle_gamma   90.00
#
_symmetry.space_group_name_H-M   'P 1'
#
loop_
_entity.id
_entity.type
_entity.pdbx_description
1 polymer ?
#
loop_
_entity_poly.entity_id
_entity_poly.type
_entity_poly.pdbx_seq_one_letter_code
_entity_poly.pdbx_strand_id
1 'polypeptide(L)'
;MIIRKMLFASVAIACVAGPVSALADTSGKKIALSNNYAGNSWRQAMLTSWDKITKDAVAKKVVAAADPFTTAENQATEQAAQIQNMILQGYDAIVVNAASPTALNGAIKEACNAGITVVSFDGIVTEPCAWRIAVDFKAMGESQVEYLAKKMPKGGNLLEIRGLAGVSVDDQIHAGIQAGVQKNPQFKIVGSVNGDWAQDVAQRAVAGILPSLPEIAAVVTQGGDGYGAAQAFAAAKRPTPTIVMGNREDELVWWKQQKDKDGYETMSVSIAPGVSTLAFWVAQQILDGKQVKKDLVVPFLRIDQGNLETNLASTQKGGVANVEYALEDAQKVISSAK
;
A
#
# COMPACT_ATOMS: atom_id res chain seq x y z
N MET A 1 -70.04 -29.84 51.92
CA MET A 1 -69.01 -30.45 51.15
C MET A 1 -68.62 -29.51 50.03
N ILE A 2 -67.55 -28.71 50.22
CA ILE A 2 -67.15 -27.62 49.33
C ILE A 2 -65.97 -28.10 48.48
N ILE A 3 -66.21 -28.23 47.15
CA ILE A 3 -65.17 -28.66 46.22
C ILE A 3 -64.43 -27.38 45.71
N ARG A 4 -63.15 -27.22 46.10
CA ARG A 4 -62.27 -26.20 45.60
C ARG A 4 -61.72 -26.63 44.22
N LYS A 5 -62.03 -25.87 43.19
CA LYS A 5 -61.37 -25.98 41.86
C LYS A 5 -60.03 -25.26 41.88
N MET A 6 -58.90 -25.98 41.71
CA MET A 6 -57.59 -25.42 41.46
C MET A 6 -57.44 -25.11 39.94
N LEU A 7 -57.23 -23.84 39.62
CA LEU A 7 -56.80 -23.41 38.26
C LEU A 7 -55.25 -23.54 38.19
N PHE A 8 -54.78 -24.38 37.30
CA PHE A 8 -53.37 -24.39 36.91
C PHE A 8 -53.17 -23.34 35.80
N ALA A 9 -52.42 -22.24 36.08
CA ALA A 9 -51.96 -21.30 35.05
C ALA A 9 -50.67 -21.82 34.43
N SER A 10 -50.73 -22.27 33.17
CA SER A 10 -49.54 -22.62 32.40
C SER A 10 -48.89 -21.36 31.86
N VAL A 11 -47.70 -21.04 32.37
CA VAL A 11 -46.84 -19.96 31.82
C VAL A 11 -46.08 -20.54 30.61
N ALA A 12 -46.46 -20.13 29.41
CA ALA A 12 -45.69 -20.41 28.20
C ALA A 12 -44.51 -19.45 28.12
N ILE A 13 -43.29 -19.91 28.36
CA ILE A 13 -42.04 -19.18 28.09
C ILE A 13 -41.79 -19.21 26.60
N ALA A 14 -42.08 -18.12 25.90
CA ALA A 14 -41.66 -17.93 24.51
C ALA A 14 -40.15 -17.64 24.47
N CYS A 15 -39.35 -18.62 24.13
CA CYS A 15 -37.95 -18.37 23.79
C CYS A 15 -37.88 -17.55 22.49
N VAL A 16 -37.59 -16.26 22.59
CA VAL A 16 -37.23 -15.42 21.46
C VAL A 16 -35.80 -15.82 21.06
N ALA A 17 -35.66 -16.78 20.15
CA ALA A 17 -34.40 -17.02 19.47
C ALA A 17 -34.16 -15.83 18.51
N GLY A 18 -33.34 -14.85 18.97
CA GLY A 18 -32.79 -13.83 18.06
C GLY A 18 -31.98 -14.52 16.96
N PRO A 19 -31.91 -13.96 15.75
CA PRO A 19 -31.07 -14.51 14.70
C PRO A 19 -29.62 -14.49 15.18
N VAL A 20 -29.09 -15.65 15.53
CA VAL A 20 -27.64 -15.86 15.61
C VAL A 20 -27.17 -15.76 14.18
N SER A 21 -26.53 -14.65 13.81
CA SER A 21 -25.80 -14.54 12.57
C SER A 21 -24.73 -15.63 12.62
N ALA A 22 -24.98 -16.75 11.96
CA ALA A 22 -23.96 -17.76 11.75
C ALA A 22 -22.83 -17.06 10.97
N LEU A 23 -21.63 -17.01 11.55
CA LEU A 23 -20.42 -16.61 10.83
C LEU A 23 -20.30 -17.57 9.65
N ALA A 24 -20.15 -17.04 8.45
CA ALA A 24 -19.98 -17.87 7.28
C ALA A 24 -18.64 -18.58 7.41
N ASP A 25 -18.62 -19.91 7.33
CA ASP A 25 -17.38 -20.70 7.37
C ASP A 25 -16.55 -20.40 6.11
N THR A 26 -15.38 -19.82 6.27
CA THR A 26 -14.45 -19.52 5.18
C THR A 26 -13.41 -20.62 4.96
N SER A 27 -13.43 -21.72 5.73
CA SER A 27 -12.43 -22.79 5.66
C SER A 27 -12.37 -23.50 4.30
N GLY A 28 -13.47 -23.49 3.54
CA GLY A 28 -13.54 -23.99 2.16
C GLY A 28 -13.25 -22.95 1.08
N LYS A 29 -13.00 -21.69 1.44
CA LYS A 29 -12.85 -20.58 0.50
C LYS A 29 -11.44 -20.47 -0.07
N LYS A 30 -11.33 -20.09 -1.35
CA LYS A 30 -10.07 -19.87 -2.06
C LYS A 30 -9.91 -18.39 -2.40
N ILE A 31 -8.75 -17.81 -2.07
CA ILE A 31 -8.44 -16.40 -2.34
C ILE A 31 -7.22 -16.34 -3.26
N ALA A 32 -7.30 -15.62 -4.38
CA ALA A 32 -6.17 -15.37 -5.27
C ALA A 32 -5.61 -13.96 -5.06
N LEU A 33 -4.30 -13.79 -5.26
CA LEU A 33 -3.66 -12.50 -5.47
C LEU A 33 -3.30 -12.36 -6.96
N SER A 34 -3.85 -11.34 -7.61
CA SER A 34 -3.40 -10.89 -8.94
C SER A 34 -2.49 -9.67 -8.78
N ASN A 35 -1.21 -9.88 -9.01
CA ASN A 35 -0.16 -8.87 -8.90
C ASN A 35 0.41 -8.52 -10.29
N ASN A 36 0.56 -7.22 -10.58
CA ASN A 36 0.96 -6.72 -11.89
C ASN A 36 2.47 -6.62 -12.12
N TYR A 37 3.30 -6.94 -11.10
CA TYR A 37 4.75 -6.75 -11.19
C TYR A 37 5.47 -7.30 -9.95
N ALA A 38 6.69 -7.82 -10.14
CA ALA A 38 7.51 -8.34 -9.03
C ALA A 38 9.00 -7.91 -9.11
N GLY A 39 9.34 -6.92 -9.96
CA GLY A 39 10.73 -6.59 -10.28
C GLY A 39 11.47 -5.70 -9.28
N ASN A 40 10.81 -5.17 -8.24
CA ASN A 40 11.47 -4.35 -7.23
C ASN A 40 11.36 -4.93 -5.81
N SER A 41 12.20 -4.43 -4.88
CA SER A 41 12.24 -4.91 -3.49
C SER A 41 10.94 -4.74 -2.74
N TRP A 42 10.14 -3.68 -3.02
CA TRP A 42 8.84 -3.48 -2.40
C TRP A 42 7.85 -4.59 -2.79
N ARG A 43 7.80 -4.94 -4.09
CA ARG A 43 6.93 -6.02 -4.60
C ARG A 43 7.36 -7.39 -4.07
N GLN A 44 8.67 -7.64 -3.95
CA GLN A 44 9.18 -8.86 -3.33
C GLN A 44 8.80 -8.95 -1.84
N ALA A 45 8.92 -7.86 -1.09
CA ALA A 45 8.50 -7.80 0.30
C ALA A 45 6.98 -7.99 0.44
N MET A 46 6.18 -7.42 -0.46
CA MET A 46 4.73 -7.57 -0.53
C MET A 46 4.33 -9.04 -0.74
N LEU A 47 4.97 -9.73 -1.69
CA LEU A 47 4.73 -11.15 -1.95
C LEU A 47 5.20 -12.03 -0.77
N THR A 48 6.31 -11.69 -0.13
CA THR A 48 6.79 -12.38 1.07
C THR A 48 5.80 -12.24 2.24
N SER A 49 5.26 -11.04 2.46
CA SER A 49 4.25 -10.79 3.49
C SER A 49 2.96 -11.56 3.20
N TRP A 50 2.50 -11.52 1.94
CA TRP A 50 1.36 -12.33 1.49
C TRP A 50 1.56 -13.80 1.80
N ASP A 51 2.67 -14.38 1.34
CA ASP A 51 2.99 -15.80 1.47
C ASP A 51 3.05 -16.24 2.94
N LYS A 52 3.66 -15.44 3.81
CA LYS A 52 3.75 -15.70 5.24
C LYS A 52 2.37 -15.78 5.91
N ILE A 53 1.53 -14.76 5.70
CA ILE A 53 0.21 -14.68 6.34
C ILE A 53 -0.74 -15.72 5.78
N THR A 54 -0.73 -15.95 4.47
CA THR A 54 -1.67 -16.88 3.84
C THR A 54 -1.32 -18.34 4.13
N LYS A 55 -0.04 -18.70 4.21
CA LYS A 55 0.38 -20.04 4.67
C LYS A 55 -0.11 -20.33 6.08
N ASP A 56 -0.03 -19.36 6.99
CA ASP A 56 -0.55 -19.49 8.35
C ASP A 56 -2.08 -19.62 8.34
N ALA A 57 -2.78 -18.80 7.56
CA ALA A 57 -4.24 -18.86 7.42
C ALA A 57 -4.73 -20.21 6.86
N VAL A 58 -4.05 -20.76 5.85
CA VAL A 58 -4.36 -22.10 5.30
C VAL A 58 -4.07 -23.19 6.32
N ALA A 59 -2.91 -23.15 6.99
CA ALA A 59 -2.55 -24.13 8.03
C ALA A 59 -3.56 -24.15 9.19
N LYS A 60 -4.10 -22.98 9.55
CA LYS A 60 -5.15 -22.81 10.58
C LYS A 60 -6.57 -23.08 10.05
N LYS A 61 -6.72 -23.47 8.79
CA LYS A 61 -8.01 -23.72 8.12
C LYS A 61 -8.95 -22.50 8.15
N VAL A 62 -8.41 -21.28 8.12
CA VAL A 62 -9.20 -20.06 7.96
C VAL A 62 -9.71 -19.95 6.52
N VAL A 63 -8.88 -20.37 5.55
CA VAL A 63 -9.24 -20.52 4.13
C VAL A 63 -8.67 -21.81 3.58
N ALA A 64 -9.20 -22.32 2.46
CA ALA A 64 -8.73 -23.55 1.82
C ALA A 64 -7.43 -23.34 1.04
N ALA A 65 -7.30 -22.19 0.37
CA ALA A 65 -6.13 -21.83 -0.44
C ALA A 65 -5.98 -20.30 -0.56
N ALA A 66 -4.74 -19.86 -0.77
CA ALA A 66 -4.43 -18.47 -1.06
C ALA A 66 -3.20 -18.39 -1.98
N ASP A 67 -3.43 -18.20 -3.27
CA ASP A 67 -2.41 -18.37 -4.31
C ASP A 67 -2.04 -17.04 -4.95
N PRO A 68 -0.74 -16.68 -5.02
CA PRO A 68 -0.28 -15.48 -5.71
C PRO A 68 0.00 -15.78 -7.20
N PHE A 69 -0.43 -14.85 -8.05
CA PHE A 69 -0.15 -14.83 -9.49
C PHE A 69 0.44 -13.47 -9.85
N THR A 70 1.48 -13.45 -10.66
CA THR A 70 2.15 -12.22 -11.08
C THR A 70 2.29 -12.18 -12.60
N THR A 71 1.98 -11.04 -13.21
CA THR A 71 2.24 -10.75 -14.62
C THR A 71 3.56 -9.99 -14.78
N ALA A 72 4.00 -9.80 -16.01
CA ALA A 72 5.05 -8.84 -16.31
C ALA A 72 4.56 -7.39 -16.08
N GLU A 73 5.51 -6.46 -15.99
CA GLU A 73 5.25 -5.06 -15.73
C GLU A 73 4.34 -4.41 -16.79
N ASN A 74 3.35 -3.63 -16.35
CA ASN A 74 2.41 -2.89 -17.21
C ASN A 74 1.61 -3.75 -18.22
N GLN A 75 1.46 -5.06 -17.94
CA GLN A 75 0.72 -5.97 -18.80
C GLN A 75 -0.76 -6.09 -18.38
N ALA A 76 -1.53 -4.99 -18.52
CA ALA A 76 -2.94 -4.98 -18.12
C ALA A 76 -3.79 -6.04 -18.86
N THR A 77 -3.49 -6.31 -20.13
CA THR A 77 -4.19 -7.35 -20.92
C THR A 77 -3.89 -8.75 -20.36
N GLU A 78 -2.65 -9.04 -20.01
CA GLU A 78 -2.25 -10.31 -19.40
C GLU A 78 -2.90 -10.46 -18.02
N GLN A 79 -2.94 -9.37 -17.22
CA GLN A 79 -3.58 -9.38 -15.92
C GLN A 79 -5.10 -9.60 -16.03
N ALA A 80 -5.76 -9.02 -17.02
CA ALA A 80 -7.19 -9.28 -17.29
C ALA A 80 -7.44 -10.77 -17.61
N ALA A 81 -6.62 -11.37 -18.48
CA ALA A 81 -6.71 -12.79 -18.79
C ALA A 81 -6.42 -13.68 -17.56
N GLN A 82 -5.47 -13.27 -16.70
CA GLN A 82 -5.18 -13.95 -15.44
C GLN A 82 -6.40 -13.93 -14.51
N ILE A 83 -7.10 -12.79 -14.38
CA ILE A 83 -8.33 -12.67 -13.58
C ILE A 83 -9.43 -13.59 -14.15
N GLN A 84 -9.61 -13.66 -15.48
CA GLN A 84 -10.55 -14.57 -16.11
C GLN A 84 -10.21 -16.04 -15.82
N ASN A 85 -8.94 -16.42 -15.81
CA ASN A 85 -8.51 -17.76 -15.41
C ASN A 85 -8.83 -18.06 -13.93
N MET A 86 -8.70 -17.08 -13.03
CA MET A 86 -9.09 -17.24 -11.62
C MET A 86 -10.60 -17.49 -11.47
N ILE A 87 -11.44 -16.81 -12.28
CA ILE A 87 -12.89 -17.08 -12.33
C ILE A 87 -13.14 -18.54 -12.71
N LEU A 88 -12.50 -19.04 -13.77
CA LEU A 88 -12.65 -20.41 -14.24
C LEU A 88 -12.13 -21.45 -13.22
N GLN A 89 -11.11 -21.13 -12.44
CA GLN A 89 -10.57 -21.97 -11.38
C GLN A 89 -11.42 -21.97 -10.10
N GLY A 90 -12.47 -21.17 -10.06
CA GLY A 90 -13.42 -21.10 -8.95
C GLY A 90 -12.80 -20.53 -7.67
N TYR A 91 -12.06 -19.44 -7.75
CA TYR A 91 -11.71 -18.65 -6.59
C TYR A 91 -12.93 -17.90 -6.05
N ASP A 92 -13.04 -17.79 -4.73
CA ASP A 92 -14.14 -17.08 -4.05
C ASP A 92 -13.83 -15.58 -3.89
N ALA A 93 -12.55 -15.22 -3.82
CA ALA A 93 -12.10 -13.83 -3.83
C ALA A 93 -10.83 -13.65 -4.67
N ILE A 94 -10.69 -12.46 -5.24
CA ILE A 94 -9.49 -12.00 -5.96
C ILE A 94 -9.03 -10.69 -5.33
N VAL A 95 -7.83 -10.70 -4.76
CA VAL A 95 -7.12 -9.52 -4.29
C VAL A 95 -6.27 -9.00 -5.45
N VAL A 96 -6.38 -7.72 -5.79
CA VAL A 96 -5.78 -7.16 -7.02
C VAL A 96 -4.87 -5.98 -6.70
N ASN A 97 -3.61 -6.08 -7.14
CA ASN A 97 -2.75 -4.91 -7.33
C ASN A 97 -2.71 -4.61 -8.83
N ALA A 98 -3.45 -3.59 -9.25
CA ALA A 98 -3.81 -3.40 -10.66
C ALA A 98 -2.70 -2.73 -11.48
N ALA A 99 -2.45 -3.24 -12.68
CA ALA A 99 -1.60 -2.59 -13.70
C ALA A 99 -2.24 -1.31 -14.26
N SER A 100 -3.58 -1.24 -14.24
CA SER A 100 -4.32 -0.07 -14.71
C SER A 100 -5.63 0.07 -13.92
N PRO A 101 -6.01 1.27 -13.51
CA PRO A 101 -7.24 1.49 -12.78
C PRO A 101 -8.51 1.21 -13.60
N THR A 102 -8.44 1.29 -14.93
CA THR A 102 -9.61 1.19 -15.83
C THR A 102 -9.56 -0.01 -16.78
N ALA A 103 -8.36 -0.38 -17.26
CA ALA A 103 -8.22 -1.44 -18.27
C ALA A 103 -8.68 -2.83 -17.75
N LEU A 104 -8.69 -3.04 -16.43
CA LEU A 104 -9.14 -4.27 -15.80
C LEU A 104 -10.65 -4.32 -15.52
N ASN A 105 -11.37 -3.20 -15.67
CA ASN A 105 -12.78 -3.10 -15.24
C ASN A 105 -13.68 -4.17 -15.86
N GLY A 106 -13.44 -4.56 -17.12
CA GLY A 106 -14.19 -5.64 -17.77
C GLY A 106 -14.04 -6.97 -17.04
N ALA A 107 -12.80 -7.42 -16.80
CA ALA A 107 -12.51 -8.67 -16.10
C ALA A 107 -12.97 -8.62 -14.62
N ILE A 108 -12.83 -7.48 -13.96
CA ILE A 108 -13.34 -7.29 -12.58
C ILE A 108 -14.87 -7.41 -12.54
N LYS A 109 -15.57 -6.79 -13.49
CA LYS A 109 -17.03 -6.89 -13.59
C LYS A 109 -17.48 -8.34 -13.84
N GLU A 110 -16.77 -9.09 -14.68
CA GLU A 110 -17.02 -10.52 -14.91
C GLU A 110 -16.86 -11.31 -13.61
N ALA A 111 -15.79 -11.08 -12.84
CA ALA A 111 -15.56 -11.71 -11.53
C ALA A 111 -16.71 -11.40 -10.56
N CYS A 112 -17.10 -10.14 -10.44
CA CYS A 112 -18.23 -9.74 -9.57
C CYS A 112 -19.55 -10.39 -10.00
N ASN A 113 -19.83 -10.47 -11.32
CA ASN A 113 -21.05 -11.12 -11.85
C ASN A 113 -21.06 -12.63 -11.58
N ALA A 114 -19.89 -13.26 -11.47
CA ALA A 114 -19.71 -14.64 -11.04
C ALA A 114 -19.85 -14.84 -9.51
N GLY A 115 -20.11 -13.76 -8.76
CA GLY A 115 -20.24 -13.82 -7.30
C GLY A 115 -18.88 -13.78 -6.55
N ILE A 116 -17.79 -13.47 -7.24
CA ILE A 116 -16.45 -13.42 -6.66
C ILE A 116 -16.23 -12.06 -5.97
N THR A 117 -15.75 -12.08 -4.74
CA THR A 117 -15.33 -10.88 -4.02
C THR A 117 -14.04 -10.32 -4.61
N VAL A 118 -14.04 -9.04 -5.00
CA VAL A 118 -12.83 -8.39 -5.53
C VAL A 118 -12.39 -7.27 -4.61
N VAL A 119 -11.13 -7.32 -4.16
CA VAL A 119 -10.51 -6.29 -3.29
C VAL A 119 -9.25 -5.79 -3.96
N SER A 120 -9.21 -4.53 -4.36
CA SER A 120 -8.00 -3.90 -4.91
C SER A 120 -7.24 -3.10 -3.86
N PHE A 121 -5.92 -3.05 -3.98
CA PHE A 121 -5.03 -2.31 -3.07
C PHE A 121 -3.85 -1.73 -3.84
N ASP A 122 -3.18 -0.70 -3.31
CA ASP A 122 -2.06 0.00 -3.97
C ASP A 122 -2.48 0.54 -5.34
N GLY A 123 -2.29 -0.21 -6.41
CA GLY A 123 -2.94 0.04 -7.70
C GLY A 123 -4.42 -0.36 -7.66
N ILE A 124 -5.31 0.61 -7.38
CA ILE A 124 -6.75 0.34 -7.25
C ILE A 124 -7.48 0.40 -8.58
N VAL A 125 -8.58 -0.35 -8.69
CA VAL A 125 -9.48 -0.34 -9.85
C VAL A 125 -10.67 0.60 -9.65
N THR A 126 -11.25 1.08 -10.77
CA THR A 126 -12.41 1.99 -10.74
C THR A 126 -13.75 1.27 -10.84
N GLU A 127 -13.78 -0.06 -11.10
CA GLU A 127 -15.03 -0.82 -11.18
C GLU A 127 -15.79 -0.76 -9.84
N PRO A 128 -17.06 -0.27 -9.82
CA PRO A 128 -17.80 -0.03 -8.59
C PRO A 128 -18.07 -1.26 -7.74
N CYS A 129 -18.09 -2.45 -8.34
CA CYS A 129 -18.34 -3.69 -7.60
C CYS A 129 -17.16 -4.09 -6.69
N ALA A 130 -15.93 -3.67 -7.00
CA ALA A 130 -14.74 -3.96 -6.21
C ALA A 130 -14.69 -3.15 -4.90
N TRP A 131 -14.08 -3.73 -3.87
CA TRP A 131 -13.62 -3.00 -2.70
C TRP A 131 -12.22 -2.43 -2.97
N ARG A 132 -11.92 -1.29 -2.36
CA ARG A 132 -10.66 -0.58 -2.57
C ARG A 132 -10.01 -0.28 -1.23
N ILE A 133 -8.76 -0.69 -1.08
CA ILE A 133 -7.89 -0.27 0.02
C ILE A 133 -6.95 0.79 -0.57
N ALA A 134 -7.32 2.04 -0.39
CA ALA A 134 -6.63 3.19 -0.94
C ALA A 134 -5.62 3.78 0.07
N VAL A 135 -4.56 4.34 -0.48
CA VAL A 135 -3.66 5.26 0.24
C VAL A 135 -3.84 6.64 -0.37
N ASP A 136 -3.84 7.68 0.45
CA ASP A 136 -3.88 9.05 -0.07
C ASP A 136 -2.47 9.44 -0.57
N PHE A 137 -2.17 9.00 -1.79
CA PHE A 137 -0.89 9.28 -2.45
C PHE A 137 -0.68 10.77 -2.72
N LYS A 138 -1.77 11.51 -2.92
CA LYS A 138 -1.69 12.96 -3.06
C LYS A 138 -1.26 13.62 -1.75
N ALA A 139 -1.88 13.24 -0.63
CA ALA A 139 -1.46 13.71 0.69
C ALA A 139 -0.02 13.29 1.03
N MET A 140 0.41 12.10 0.58
CA MET A 140 1.80 11.65 0.72
C MET A 140 2.77 12.59 -0.01
N GLY A 141 2.47 12.99 -1.25
CA GLY A 141 3.25 13.97 -2.00
C GLY A 141 3.26 15.35 -1.33
N GLU A 142 2.09 15.87 -0.93
CA GLU A 142 1.97 17.15 -0.23
C GLU A 142 2.79 17.17 1.07
N SER A 143 2.77 16.09 1.84
CA SER A 143 3.45 15.98 3.14
C SER A 143 4.98 16.14 3.04
N GLN A 144 5.58 15.80 1.90
CA GLN A 144 7.01 15.98 1.65
C GLN A 144 7.36 17.46 1.60
N VAL A 145 6.61 18.25 0.83
CA VAL A 145 6.85 19.69 0.70
C VAL A 145 6.51 20.41 1.99
N GLU A 146 5.48 19.99 2.72
CA GLU A 146 5.16 20.52 4.05
C GLU A 146 6.29 20.27 5.05
N TYR A 147 6.90 19.09 5.03
CA TYR A 147 8.08 18.80 5.85
C TYR A 147 9.25 19.72 5.50
N LEU A 148 9.53 19.85 4.19
CA LEU A 148 10.60 20.73 3.72
C LEU A 148 10.33 22.20 4.09
N ALA A 149 9.09 22.68 4.03
CA ALA A 149 8.73 24.04 4.40
C ALA A 149 8.98 24.33 5.90
N LYS A 150 8.75 23.34 6.77
CA LYS A 150 9.09 23.46 8.20
C LYS A 150 10.60 23.46 8.44
N LYS A 151 11.34 22.59 7.72
CA LYS A 151 12.79 22.44 7.86
C LYS A 151 13.56 23.59 7.21
N MET A 152 13.10 24.07 6.08
CA MET A 152 13.73 25.09 5.24
C MET A 152 12.75 26.23 4.92
N PRO A 153 12.43 27.11 5.88
CA PRO A 153 11.40 28.15 5.69
C PRO A 153 11.75 29.17 4.60
N LYS A 154 13.03 29.28 4.23
CA LYS A 154 13.48 30.14 3.11
C LYS A 154 13.24 29.49 1.74
N GLY A 155 12.89 28.22 1.69
CA GLY A 155 12.68 27.46 0.47
C GLY A 155 13.97 27.12 -0.27
N GLY A 156 13.84 26.88 -1.57
CA GLY A 156 14.96 26.52 -2.45
C GLY A 156 14.53 25.73 -3.67
N ASN A 157 15.50 25.34 -4.48
CA ASN A 157 15.26 24.53 -5.65
C ASN A 157 15.06 23.06 -5.28
N LEU A 158 14.03 22.46 -5.84
CA LEU A 158 13.71 21.05 -5.69
C LEU A 158 14.07 20.27 -6.97
N LEU A 159 14.61 19.08 -6.79
CA LEU A 159 14.64 18.05 -7.81
C LEU A 159 13.54 17.03 -7.47
N GLU A 160 12.70 16.69 -8.44
CA GLU A 160 11.67 15.66 -8.29
C GLU A 160 12.14 14.36 -8.95
N ILE A 161 12.02 13.25 -8.22
CA ILE A 161 12.19 11.90 -8.78
C ILE A 161 10.83 11.23 -8.78
N ARG A 162 10.32 10.98 -9.98
CA ARG A 162 9.03 10.32 -10.22
C ARG A 162 9.18 8.81 -10.27
N GLY A 163 8.06 8.11 -10.11
CA GLY A 163 7.97 6.67 -10.31
C GLY A 163 7.90 6.29 -11.79
N LEU A 164 7.23 5.17 -12.04
CA LEU A 164 7.06 4.64 -13.39
C LEU A 164 5.99 5.42 -14.14
N ALA A 165 6.36 5.95 -15.29
CA ALA A 165 5.46 6.78 -16.10
C ALA A 165 4.19 6.03 -16.53
N GLY A 166 3.04 6.70 -16.44
CA GLY A 166 1.75 6.14 -16.83
C GLY A 166 1.05 5.31 -15.74
N VAL A 167 1.64 5.21 -14.56
CA VAL A 167 1.03 4.54 -13.40
C VAL A 167 0.32 5.57 -12.53
N SER A 168 -0.93 5.29 -12.14
CA SER A 168 -1.76 6.22 -11.38
C SER A 168 -1.18 6.62 -10.02
N VAL A 169 -0.39 5.77 -9.40
CA VAL A 169 0.33 6.08 -8.14
C VAL A 169 1.34 7.19 -8.37
N ASP A 170 2.14 7.11 -9.44
CA ASP A 170 3.10 8.14 -9.84
C ASP A 170 2.40 9.49 -10.05
N ASP A 171 1.30 9.51 -10.82
CA ASP A 171 0.55 10.73 -11.12
C ASP A 171 -0.05 11.38 -9.86
N GLN A 172 -0.56 10.58 -8.92
CA GLN A 172 -1.14 11.09 -7.69
C GLN A 172 -0.09 11.70 -6.75
N ILE A 173 1.07 11.04 -6.58
CA ILE A 173 2.17 11.57 -5.75
C ILE A 173 2.70 12.86 -6.39
N HIS A 174 2.92 12.87 -7.70
CA HIS A 174 3.32 14.06 -8.45
C HIS A 174 2.33 15.22 -8.23
N ALA A 175 1.03 14.97 -8.40
CA ALA A 175 0.00 15.98 -8.16
C ALA A 175 0.03 16.53 -6.71
N GLY A 176 0.35 15.66 -5.74
CA GLY A 176 0.54 16.05 -4.35
C GLY A 176 1.76 16.96 -4.16
N ILE A 177 2.90 16.60 -4.74
CA ILE A 177 4.12 17.42 -4.70
C ILE A 177 3.86 18.80 -5.33
N GLN A 178 3.20 18.83 -6.50
CA GLN A 178 2.83 20.09 -7.16
C GLN A 178 1.90 20.96 -6.29
N ALA A 179 0.89 20.35 -5.67
CA ALA A 179 -0.01 21.06 -4.75
C ALA A 179 0.74 21.59 -3.52
N GLY A 180 1.68 20.82 -2.99
CA GLY A 180 2.56 21.24 -1.90
C GLY A 180 3.42 22.44 -2.28
N VAL A 181 4.01 22.45 -3.48
CA VAL A 181 4.80 23.60 -4.00
C VAL A 181 3.91 24.83 -4.23
N GLN A 182 2.69 24.66 -4.74
CA GLN A 182 1.74 25.76 -4.89
C GLN A 182 1.41 26.44 -3.54
N LYS A 183 1.27 25.66 -2.47
CA LYS A 183 1.04 26.16 -1.11
C LYS A 183 2.30 26.80 -0.49
N ASN A 184 3.49 26.44 -0.99
CA ASN A 184 4.79 26.87 -0.47
C ASN A 184 5.65 27.45 -1.60
N PRO A 185 5.32 28.66 -2.12
CA PRO A 185 5.91 29.26 -3.33
C PRO A 185 7.39 29.62 -3.21
N GLN A 186 7.97 29.51 -2.00
CA GLN A 186 9.41 29.62 -1.77
C GLN A 186 10.20 28.42 -2.33
N PHE A 187 9.52 27.32 -2.70
CA PHE A 187 10.12 26.18 -3.40
C PHE A 187 9.84 26.22 -4.89
N LYS A 188 10.80 25.76 -5.68
CA LYS A 188 10.66 25.65 -7.13
C LYS A 188 11.23 24.32 -7.63
N ILE A 189 10.44 23.53 -8.33
CA ILE A 189 10.95 22.34 -9.03
C ILE A 189 11.72 22.81 -10.25
N VAL A 190 13.03 22.52 -10.29
CA VAL A 190 13.95 22.91 -11.35
C VAL A 190 14.41 21.77 -12.22
N GLY A 191 14.02 20.54 -11.86
CA GLY A 191 14.26 19.31 -12.62
C GLY A 191 13.32 18.22 -12.16
N SER A 192 12.97 17.33 -13.08
CA SER A 192 12.18 16.15 -12.81
C SER A 192 12.69 14.98 -13.67
N VAL A 193 12.82 13.80 -13.08
CA VAL A 193 13.25 12.57 -13.76
C VAL A 193 12.41 11.39 -13.29
N ASN A 194 12.30 10.34 -14.10
CA ASN A 194 11.73 9.08 -13.67
C ASN A 194 12.84 8.19 -13.07
N GLY A 195 12.63 7.74 -11.85
CA GLY A 195 13.48 6.79 -11.13
C GLY A 195 12.89 5.39 -11.09
N ASP A 196 11.64 5.23 -11.58
CA ASP A 196 10.91 3.96 -11.74
C ASP A 196 10.85 3.14 -10.43
N TRP A 197 10.91 3.82 -9.27
CA TRP A 197 11.03 3.21 -7.95
C TRP A 197 12.24 2.26 -7.83
N ALA A 198 13.33 2.55 -8.55
CA ALA A 198 14.54 1.74 -8.61
C ALA A 198 15.80 2.58 -8.40
N GLN A 199 16.65 2.19 -7.45
CA GLN A 199 17.84 2.95 -7.02
C GLN A 199 18.81 3.22 -8.18
N ASP A 200 19.09 2.22 -8.99
CA ASP A 200 20.04 2.32 -10.11
C ASP A 200 19.50 3.16 -11.26
N VAL A 201 18.18 3.12 -11.50
CA VAL A 201 17.50 3.98 -12.49
C VAL A 201 17.53 5.42 -12.02
N ALA A 202 17.15 5.69 -10.78
CA ALA A 202 17.19 7.02 -10.18
C ALA A 202 18.61 7.60 -10.19
N GLN A 203 19.64 6.79 -9.83
CA GLN A 203 21.03 7.24 -9.86
C GLN A 203 21.45 7.70 -11.25
N ARG A 204 21.17 6.90 -12.29
CA ARG A 204 21.52 7.25 -13.68
C ARG A 204 20.75 8.47 -14.17
N ALA A 205 19.44 8.53 -13.89
CA ALA A 205 18.59 9.63 -14.33
C ALA A 205 19.00 10.96 -13.68
N VAL A 206 19.25 10.96 -12.38
CA VAL A 206 19.73 12.15 -11.67
C VAL A 206 21.11 12.56 -12.14
N ALA A 207 22.07 11.63 -12.27
CA ALA A 207 23.41 11.91 -12.76
C ALA A 207 23.40 12.57 -14.16
N GLY A 208 22.46 12.15 -15.03
CA GLY A 208 22.31 12.68 -16.39
C GLY A 208 21.92 14.16 -16.45
N ILE A 209 21.06 14.62 -15.53
CA ILE A 209 20.59 16.02 -15.55
C ILE A 209 21.33 16.93 -14.58
N LEU A 210 21.97 16.36 -13.56
CA LEU A 210 22.58 17.12 -12.45
C LEU A 210 23.57 18.20 -12.89
N PRO A 211 24.41 17.99 -13.95
CA PRO A 211 25.33 19.05 -14.42
C PRO A 211 24.65 20.30 -14.94
N SER A 212 23.42 20.21 -15.43
CA SER A 212 22.65 21.36 -15.97
C SER A 212 21.80 22.07 -14.91
N LEU A 213 21.67 21.50 -13.71
CA LEU A 213 20.81 22.05 -12.66
C LEU A 213 21.56 23.03 -11.77
N PRO A 214 20.87 24.09 -11.28
CA PRO A 214 21.38 24.97 -10.24
C PRO A 214 21.63 24.18 -8.93
N GLU A 215 22.04 24.87 -7.89
CA GLU A 215 22.08 24.27 -6.54
C GLU A 215 20.70 23.73 -6.15
N ILE A 216 20.66 22.50 -5.65
CA ILE A 216 19.44 21.79 -5.21
C ILE A 216 19.40 21.80 -3.68
N ALA A 217 18.35 22.37 -3.13
CA ALA A 217 18.13 22.42 -1.69
C ALA A 217 17.53 21.11 -1.17
N ALA A 218 16.62 20.50 -1.92
CA ALA A 218 16.04 19.22 -1.56
C ALA A 218 15.63 18.37 -2.77
N VAL A 219 15.49 17.07 -2.53
CA VAL A 219 14.95 16.09 -3.48
C VAL A 219 13.66 15.52 -2.90
N VAL A 220 12.58 15.58 -3.68
CA VAL A 220 11.32 14.92 -3.38
C VAL A 220 11.22 13.65 -4.22
N THR A 221 10.77 12.53 -3.61
CA THR A 221 10.80 11.22 -4.24
C THR A 221 9.45 10.51 -4.12
N GLN A 222 9.35 9.35 -4.74
CA GLN A 222 8.16 8.52 -4.59
C GLN A 222 8.45 7.22 -3.82
N GLY A 223 9.65 7.12 -3.26
CA GLY A 223 10.11 6.00 -2.46
C GLY A 223 10.88 4.96 -3.26
N GLY A 224 11.99 4.52 -2.70
CA GLY A 224 12.86 3.51 -3.28
C GLY A 224 13.89 4.02 -4.28
N ASP A 225 14.15 5.30 -4.32
CA ASP A 225 15.03 5.99 -5.26
C ASP A 225 15.93 7.04 -4.59
N GLY A 226 15.69 7.33 -3.32
CA GLY A 226 16.45 8.35 -2.58
C GLY A 226 17.93 8.04 -2.41
N TYR A 227 18.31 6.79 -2.18
CA TYR A 227 19.73 6.40 -2.09
C TYR A 227 20.44 6.54 -3.45
N GLY A 228 19.76 6.20 -4.55
CA GLY A 228 20.29 6.43 -5.89
C GLY A 228 20.59 7.91 -6.16
N ALA A 229 19.67 8.80 -5.74
CA ALA A 229 19.91 10.24 -5.79
C ALA A 229 21.15 10.65 -4.98
N ALA A 230 21.27 10.18 -3.73
CA ALA A 230 22.41 10.47 -2.87
C ALA A 230 23.74 10.06 -3.53
N GLN A 231 23.80 8.88 -4.14
CA GLN A 231 24.96 8.41 -4.89
C GLN A 231 25.30 9.29 -6.10
N ALA A 232 24.28 9.77 -6.85
CA ALA A 232 24.49 10.68 -7.98
C ALA A 232 25.11 12.01 -7.53
N PHE A 233 24.60 12.60 -6.44
CA PHE A 233 25.18 13.83 -5.86
C PHE A 233 26.62 13.63 -5.39
N ALA A 234 26.90 12.52 -4.70
CA ALA A 234 28.25 12.18 -4.23
C ALA A 234 29.22 11.99 -5.41
N ALA A 235 28.83 11.27 -6.45
CA ALA A 235 29.64 11.06 -7.66
C ALA A 235 29.94 12.37 -8.40
N ALA A 236 28.97 13.29 -8.45
CA ALA A 236 29.13 14.62 -9.03
C ALA A 236 29.90 15.59 -8.12
N LYS A 237 30.31 15.18 -6.93
CA LYS A 237 30.94 16.02 -5.89
C LYS A 237 30.15 17.28 -5.56
N ARG A 238 28.82 17.18 -5.62
CA ARG A 238 27.89 18.25 -5.23
C ARG A 238 27.47 18.08 -3.77
N PRO A 239 27.15 19.17 -3.06
CA PRO A 239 26.58 19.08 -1.72
C PRO A 239 25.35 18.19 -1.70
N THR A 240 25.25 17.34 -0.70
CA THR A 240 24.08 16.46 -0.51
C THR A 240 22.87 17.29 -0.05
N PRO A 241 21.79 17.37 -0.83
CA PRO A 241 20.59 18.10 -0.42
C PRO A 241 19.81 17.31 0.66
N THR A 242 18.74 17.89 1.21
CA THR A 242 17.76 17.12 1.98
C THR A 242 16.99 16.22 1.02
N ILE A 243 17.17 14.90 1.09
CA ILE A 243 16.51 13.92 0.22
C ILE A 243 15.39 13.26 1.02
N VAL A 244 14.13 13.41 0.60
CA VAL A 244 13.03 12.62 1.16
C VAL A 244 13.22 11.18 0.72
N MET A 245 13.29 10.25 1.69
CA MET A 245 13.59 8.84 1.46
C MET A 245 12.33 8.00 1.30
N GLY A 246 12.47 6.85 0.65
CA GLY A 246 11.54 5.75 0.77
C GLY A 246 11.81 4.91 2.02
N ASN A 247 11.32 3.68 2.00
CA ASN A 247 11.40 2.78 3.15
C ASN A 247 12.28 1.55 2.90
N ARG A 248 13.17 1.58 1.89
CA ARG A 248 14.12 0.49 1.64
C ARG A 248 15.26 0.52 2.65
N GLU A 249 15.78 -0.64 2.97
CA GLU A 249 16.85 -0.81 3.98
C GLU A 249 18.08 0.04 3.63
N ASP A 250 18.52 0.05 2.39
CA ASP A 250 19.67 0.83 1.92
C ASP A 250 19.47 2.34 2.08
N GLU A 251 18.26 2.85 1.85
CA GLU A 251 17.90 4.26 2.10
C GLU A 251 17.98 4.60 3.59
N LEU A 252 17.44 3.72 4.45
CA LEU A 252 17.41 3.92 5.89
C LEU A 252 18.79 3.77 6.50
N VAL A 253 19.61 2.81 6.01
CA VAL A 253 21.03 2.65 6.42
C VAL A 253 21.83 3.88 6.04
N TRP A 254 21.71 4.36 4.80
CA TRP A 254 22.40 5.56 4.36
C TRP A 254 22.00 6.77 5.21
N TRP A 255 20.70 6.97 5.44
CA TRP A 255 20.23 8.05 6.30
C TRP A 255 20.82 7.97 7.70
N LYS A 256 20.77 6.78 8.34
CA LYS A 256 21.37 6.59 9.66
C LYS A 256 22.87 6.93 9.67
N GLN A 257 23.61 6.49 8.67
CA GLN A 257 25.03 6.81 8.54
C GLN A 257 25.30 8.31 8.44
N GLN A 258 24.51 9.05 7.66
CA GLN A 258 24.65 10.50 7.56
C GLN A 258 24.21 11.19 8.87
N LYS A 259 23.14 10.71 9.50
CA LYS A 259 22.70 11.20 10.83
C LYS A 259 23.81 11.07 11.87
N ASP A 260 24.44 9.89 11.93
CA ASP A 260 25.50 9.62 12.91
C ASP A 260 26.79 10.42 12.63
N LYS A 261 27.06 10.70 11.37
CA LYS A 261 28.27 11.41 10.92
C LYS A 261 28.20 12.92 11.14
N ASP A 262 27.10 13.54 10.75
CA ASP A 262 26.99 15.01 10.68
C ASP A 262 25.61 15.56 11.07
N GLY A 263 24.75 14.72 11.65
CA GLY A 263 23.43 15.12 12.10
C GLY A 263 22.41 15.30 10.96
N TYR A 264 22.62 14.67 9.80
CA TYR A 264 21.72 14.77 8.66
C TYR A 264 20.29 14.40 9.03
N GLU A 265 19.36 15.25 8.70
CA GLU A 265 17.95 15.08 8.99
C GLU A 265 17.10 15.04 7.72
N THR A 266 16.27 14.03 7.62
CA THR A 266 15.23 13.90 6.60
C THR A 266 14.03 13.13 7.13
N MET A 267 13.11 12.77 6.25
CA MET A 267 12.02 11.86 6.53
C MET A 267 11.91 10.81 5.42
N SER A 268 11.25 9.72 5.73
CA SER A 268 10.79 8.74 4.75
C SER A 268 9.26 8.74 4.70
N VAL A 269 8.72 8.65 3.51
CA VAL A 269 7.29 8.39 3.28
C VAL A 269 7.15 7.32 2.21
N SER A 270 6.30 6.32 2.49
CA SER A 270 6.03 5.23 1.56
C SER A 270 4.76 4.48 1.98
N ILE A 271 4.40 3.46 1.25
CA ILE A 271 3.38 2.49 1.64
C ILE A 271 4.06 1.21 2.16
N ALA A 272 3.55 0.65 3.25
CA ALA A 272 4.05 -0.61 3.77
C ALA A 272 3.66 -1.77 2.83
N PRO A 273 4.61 -2.64 2.44
CA PRO A 273 4.31 -3.82 1.60
C PRO A 273 3.21 -4.72 2.15
N GLY A 274 3.08 -4.81 3.47
CA GLY A 274 2.06 -5.62 4.14
C GLY A 274 0.62 -5.16 3.93
N VAL A 275 0.37 -4.07 3.20
CA VAL A 275 -0.99 -3.73 2.75
C VAL A 275 -1.65 -4.89 1.99
N SER A 276 -0.87 -5.79 1.37
CA SER A 276 -1.38 -7.01 0.75
C SER A 276 -2.03 -7.95 1.77
N THR A 277 -1.49 -8.03 2.99
CA THR A 277 -2.06 -8.86 4.06
C THR A 277 -3.36 -8.27 4.59
N LEU A 278 -3.45 -6.93 4.65
CA LEU A 278 -4.72 -6.26 4.94
C LEU A 278 -5.78 -6.60 3.90
N ALA A 279 -5.41 -6.55 2.61
CA ALA A 279 -6.33 -6.86 1.52
C ALA A 279 -6.80 -8.32 1.56
N PHE A 280 -5.93 -9.26 1.92
CA PHE A 280 -6.29 -10.66 2.18
C PHE A 280 -7.33 -10.78 3.30
N TRP A 281 -7.07 -10.15 4.46
CA TRP A 281 -7.98 -10.22 5.60
C TRP A 281 -9.30 -9.50 5.34
N VAL A 282 -9.29 -8.38 4.62
CA VAL A 282 -10.53 -7.70 4.20
C VAL A 282 -11.36 -8.60 3.27
N ALA A 283 -10.73 -9.27 2.30
CA ALA A 283 -11.42 -10.22 1.43
C ALA A 283 -12.01 -11.39 2.24
N GLN A 284 -11.25 -11.95 3.17
CA GLN A 284 -11.72 -13.02 4.06
C GLN A 284 -12.90 -12.55 4.94
N GLN A 285 -12.86 -11.33 5.50
CA GLN A 285 -13.96 -10.80 6.31
C GLN A 285 -15.24 -10.56 5.47
N ILE A 286 -15.11 -10.18 4.20
CA ILE A 286 -16.27 -10.07 3.30
C ILE A 286 -16.85 -11.46 3.03
N LEU A 287 -16.02 -12.48 2.78
CA LEU A 287 -16.45 -13.85 2.61
C LEU A 287 -17.08 -14.42 3.89
N ASP A 288 -16.65 -13.96 5.07
CA ASP A 288 -17.26 -14.29 6.38
C ASP A 288 -18.60 -13.53 6.62
N GLY A 289 -19.10 -12.79 5.63
CA GLY A 289 -20.38 -12.08 5.71
C GLY A 289 -20.34 -10.74 6.46
N LYS A 290 -19.15 -10.23 6.77
CA LYS A 290 -19.03 -8.92 7.43
C LYS A 290 -19.39 -7.79 6.46
N GLN A 291 -20.05 -6.77 6.99
CA GLN A 291 -20.33 -5.54 6.25
C GLN A 291 -19.05 -4.70 6.18
N VAL A 292 -18.56 -4.48 4.98
CA VAL A 292 -17.33 -3.70 4.73
C VAL A 292 -17.66 -2.57 3.74
N LYS A 293 -17.24 -1.34 4.06
CA LYS A 293 -17.36 -0.21 3.12
C LYS A 293 -16.51 -0.46 1.89
N LYS A 294 -17.00 0.00 0.74
CA LYS A 294 -16.32 -0.18 -0.55
C LYS A 294 -14.95 0.49 -0.59
N ASP A 295 -14.80 1.63 0.09
CA ASP A 295 -13.57 2.40 0.12
C ASP A 295 -13.02 2.44 1.55
N LEU A 296 -11.86 1.84 1.75
CA LEU A 296 -11.07 1.90 2.97
C LEU A 296 -9.82 2.73 2.68
N VAL A 297 -9.53 3.71 3.53
CA VAL A 297 -8.31 4.52 3.42
C VAL A 297 -7.37 4.14 4.55
N VAL A 298 -6.14 3.79 4.20
CA VAL A 298 -5.10 3.45 5.16
C VAL A 298 -3.98 4.48 5.15
N PRO A 299 -3.33 4.74 6.30
CA PRO A 299 -2.23 5.69 6.35
C PRO A 299 -1.02 5.17 5.58
N PHE A 300 -0.25 6.08 5.01
CA PHE A 300 1.08 5.76 4.50
C PHE A 300 2.09 5.62 5.67
N LEU A 301 3.11 4.81 5.45
CA LEU A 301 4.21 4.64 6.40
C LEU A 301 5.09 5.89 6.39
N ARG A 302 5.30 6.48 7.58
CA ARG A 302 6.21 7.59 7.79
C ARG A 302 7.31 7.20 8.77
N ILE A 303 8.54 7.43 8.37
CA ILE A 303 9.72 7.29 9.23
C ILE A 303 10.35 8.67 9.40
N ASP A 304 10.65 9.03 10.63
CA ASP A 304 11.32 10.27 11.02
C ASP A 304 12.52 9.99 11.91
N GLN A 305 13.20 11.04 12.38
CA GLN A 305 14.38 10.91 13.23
C GLN A 305 14.14 10.10 14.51
N GLY A 306 12.92 10.12 15.04
CA GLY A 306 12.56 9.48 16.31
C GLY A 306 12.34 7.98 16.18
N ASN A 307 11.88 7.49 15.00
CA ASN A 307 11.58 6.09 14.79
C ASN A 307 12.46 5.39 13.73
N LEU A 308 13.45 6.09 13.17
CA LEU A 308 14.38 5.55 12.16
C LEU A 308 15.05 4.25 12.64
N GLU A 309 15.62 4.26 13.84
CA GLU A 309 16.37 3.12 14.37
C GLU A 309 15.48 1.91 14.61
N THR A 310 14.26 2.13 15.11
CA THR A 310 13.27 1.06 15.33
C THR A 310 12.85 0.42 14.00
N ASN A 311 12.55 1.24 12.98
CA ASN A 311 12.18 0.73 11.65
C ASN A 311 13.36 0.00 10.99
N LEU A 312 14.57 0.55 11.07
CA LEU A 312 15.75 -0.08 10.51
C LEU A 312 16.07 -1.42 11.20
N ALA A 313 15.97 -1.49 12.52
CA ALA A 313 16.21 -2.72 13.28
C ALA A 313 15.23 -3.86 12.92
N SER A 314 14.00 -3.52 12.50
CA SER A 314 12.99 -4.48 12.05
C SER A 314 13.08 -4.81 10.56
N THR A 315 13.88 -4.08 9.79
CA THR A 315 14.01 -4.26 8.33
C THR A 315 15.15 -5.21 8.02
N GLN A 316 14.86 -6.27 7.27
CA GLN A 316 15.88 -7.21 6.82
C GLN A 316 16.82 -6.53 5.82
N LYS A 317 18.09 -7.00 5.78
CA LYS A 317 19.08 -6.52 4.82
C LYS A 317 18.58 -6.71 3.37
N GLY A 318 18.65 -5.64 2.58
CA GLY A 318 18.11 -5.59 1.22
C GLY A 318 16.59 -5.58 1.14
N GLY A 319 15.90 -5.54 2.29
CA GLY A 319 14.45 -5.52 2.39
C GLY A 319 13.84 -4.12 2.41
N VAL A 320 12.63 -4.07 2.93
CA VAL A 320 11.79 -2.86 2.98
C VAL A 320 11.16 -2.77 4.36
N ALA A 321 11.20 -1.61 5.00
CA ALA A 321 10.47 -1.38 6.25
C ALA A 321 8.97 -1.59 6.02
N ASN A 322 8.35 -2.38 6.88
CA ASN A 322 7.05 -2.96 6.64
C ASN A 322 6.14 -2.89 7.88
N VAL A 323 4.85 -2.93 7.63
CA VAL A 323 3.80 -3.18 8.63
C VAL A 323 2.95 -4.32 8.09
N GLU A 324 3.00 -5.48 8.73
CA GLU A 324 2.11 -6.59 8.42
C GLU A 324 0.82 -6.44 9.23
N TYR A 325 -0.31 -6.65 8.56
CA TYR A 325 -1.63 -6.58 9.19
C TYR A 325 -2.11 -7.98 9.53
N ALA A 326 -2.49 -8.19 10.79
CA ALA A 326 -3.20 -9.38 11.23
C ALA A 326 -4.72 -9.23 11.03
N LEU A 327 -5.47 -10.27 11.31
CA LEU A 327 -6.94 -10.26 11.22
C LEU A 327 -7.55 -9.15 12.09
N GLU A 328 -7.04 -8.99 13.31
CA GLU A 328 -7.51 -7.97 14.25
C GLU A 328 -7.29 -6.54 13.74
N ASP A 329 -6.23 -6.31 12.98
CA ASP A 329 -5.95 -5.01 12.39
C ASP A 329 -6.92 -4.72 11.23
N ALA A 330 -7.22 -5.71 10.41
CA ALA A 330 -8.25 -5.59 9.37
C ALA A 330 -9.63 -5.29 9.99
N GLN A 331 -9.99 -5.96 11.08
CA GLN A 331 -11.23 -5.71 11.80
C GLN A 331 -11.30 -4.28 12.37
N LYS A 332 -10.18 -3.74 12.89
CA LYS A 332 -10.09 -2.34 13.33
C LYS A 332 -10.28 -1.38 12.15
N VAL A 333 -9.60 -1.62 11.01
CA VAL A 333 -9.75 -0.79 9.81
C VAL A 333 -11.20 -0.80 9.32
N ILE A 334 -11.83 -1.97 9.24
CA ILE A 334 -13.24 -2.11 8.82
C ILE A 334 -14.18 -1.34 9.77
N SER A 335 -13.98 -1.47 11.08
CA SER A 335 -14.85 -0.85 12.09
C SER A 335 -14.64 0.66 12.21
N SER A 336 -13.44 1.16 11.93
CA SER A 336 -13.11 2.60 11.99
C SER A 336 -13.49 3.37 10.72
N ALA A 337 -13.77 2.69 9.62
CA ALA A 337 -14.22 3.32 8.39
C ALA A 337 -15.60 3.97 8.60
N LYS A 338 -15.65 5.31 8.61
CA LYS A 338 -16.86 6.13 8.82
C LYS A 338 -17.68 6.29 7.54
#